data_0757939a0fd8da62f925f3bed7759992
#
_entry.id   0757939a0fd8da62f925f3bed7759992
#
_cell.length_a   1.000
_cell.length_b   1.000
_cell.length_c   1.000
_cell.angle_alpha   90.00
_cell.angle_beta   90.00
_cell.angle_gamma   90.00
#
_symmetry.space_group_name_H-M   'P 1'
#
loop_
_entity.id
_entity.type
_entity.pdbx_description
1 polymer ?
#
loop_
_entity_poly.entity_id
_entity_poly.type
_entity_poly.pdbx_seq_one_letter_code
_entity_poly.pdbx_strand_id
1 'polypeptide(L)'
;MQKNLAKNSVFNILYKGCNVVYPMLVSAYISRIFKASGVGQISLAINIITYFTIAASLGLPNYAVKVLAGARDVKEQLNRRFSELAIIVACSSLGVSVLYYVSMLFYYGAGTDGYRIAMTLGLMLISNIFNYDWLYEAVESFEFLAIRTVAIKLTALVAMFLLVKSKDDLLIYCLIYSLVTVANNLANGLHAHKYVHFTKKDLHFAHHMKPVMVLFAAAFATEL
;
A
#
# COMPACT_ATOMS: atom_id res chain seq x y z
N MET A 1 -22.53 -10.63 -16.36
CA MET A 1 -21.32 -11.01 -17.14
C MET A 1 -20.59 -12.08 -16.38
N GLN A 2 -20.63 -13.35 -16.77
CA GLN A 2 -19.78 -14.38 -16.19
C GLN A 2 -18.32 -14.01 -16.52
N LYS A 3 -17.61 -13.40 -15.56
CA LYS A 3 -16.16 -13.25 -15.67
C LYS A 3 -15.59 -14.68 -15.77
N ASN A 4 -14.70 -14.88 -16.73
CA ASN A 4 -14.06 -16.17 -16.94
C ASN A 4 -13.23 -16.52 -15.68
N LEU A 5 -13.75 -17.40 -14.83
CA LEU A 5 -13.15 -17.80 -13.55
C LEU A 5 -11.69 -18.22 -13.69
N ALA A 6 -11.37 -18.95 -14.75
CA ALA A 6 -10.00 -19.39 -15.03
C ALA A 6 -9.07 -18.20 -15.30
N LYS A 7 -9.53 -17.21 -16.10
CA LYS A 7 -8.74 -15.98 -16.37
C LYS A 7 -8.47 -15.20 -15.09
N ASN A 8 -9.50 -14.99 -14.26
CA ASN A 8 -9.35 -14.29 -12.99
C ASN A 8 -8.41 -15.01 -12.01
N SER A 9 -8.47 -16.34 -11.97
CA SER A 9 -7.57 -17.15 -11.13
C SER A 9 -6.12 -17.00 -11.56
N VAL A 10 -5.82 -17.04 -12.86
CA VAL A 10 -4.46 -16.83 -13.38
C VAL A 10 -3.92 -15.46 -13.02
N PHE A 11 -4.70 -14.41 -13.23
CA PHE A 11 -4.26 -13.05 -12.88
C PHE A 11 -4.09 -12.86 -11.37
N ASN A 12 -4.94 -13.47 -10.53
CA ASN A 12 -4.76 -13.44 -9.08
C ASN A 12 -3.47 -14.16 -8.65
N ILE A 13 -3.15 -15.31 -9.25
CA ILE A 13 -1.88 -16.00 -8.99
C ILE A 13 -0.69 -15.14 -9.43
N LEU A 14 -0.75 -14.53 -10.60
CA LEU A 14 0.28 -13.60 -11.08
C LEU A 14 0.49 -12.41 -10.14
N TYR A 15 -0.60 -11.78 -9.72
CA TYR A 15 -0.58 -10.66 -8.77
C TYR A 15 0.08 -11.06 -7.44
N LYS A 16 -0.40 -12.14 -6.83
CA LYS A 16 0.13 -12.65 -5.55
C LYS A 16 1.57 -13.15 -5.70
N GLY A 17 1.86 -13.89 -6.75
CA GLY A 17 3.21 -14.38 -7.04
C GLY A 17 4.23 -13.25 -7.23
N CYS A 18 3.86 -12.20 -7.96
CA CYS A 18 4.71 -11.02 -8.12
C CYS A 18 4.98 -10.30 -6.78
N ASN A 19 4.01 -10.31 -5.84
CA ASN A 19 4.19 -9.73 -4.52
C ASN A 19 5.17 -10.52 -3.65
N VAL A 20 5.35 -11.81 -3.89
CA VAL A 20 6.32 -12.67 -3.18
C VAL A 20 7.70 -12.64 -3.87
N VAL A 21 7.74 -12.81 -5.19
CA VAL A 21 8.99 -12.95 -5.95
C VAL A 21 9.78 -11.64 -5.98
N TYR A 22 9.10 -10.50 -6.16
CA TYR A 22 9.77 -9.21 -6.25
C TYR A 22 10.61 -8.86 -5.01
N PRO A 23 10.14 -8.94 -3.76
CA PRO A 23 10.97 -8.69 -2.59
C PRO A 23 12.17 -9.64 -2.47
N MET A 24 12.03 -10.89 -2.89
CA MET A 24 13.14 -11.85 -2.88
C MET A 24 14.26 -11.42 -3.83
N LEU A 25 13.91 -11.03 -5.06
CA LEU A 25 14.89 -10.52 -6.04
C LEU A 25 15.58 -9.24 -5.55
N VAL A 26 14.79 -8.31 -5.01
CA VAL A 26 15.29 -7.05 -4.44
C VAL A 26 16.24 -7.34 -3.28
N SER A 27 15.84 -8.17 -2.32
CA SER A 27 16.65 -8.53 -1.15
C SER A 27 17.99 -9.16 -1.55
N ALA A 28 18.00 -10.08 -2.53
CA ALA A 28 19.22 -10.70 -3.04
C ALA A 28 20.16 -9.66 -3.67
N TYR A 29 19.63 -8.67 -4.37
CA TYR A 29 20.42 -7.61 -4.99
C TYR A 29 21.00 -6.64 -3.98
N ILE A 30 20.17 -6.07 -3.09
CA ILE A 30 20.59 -5.05 -2.11
C ILE A 30 21.58 -5.59 -1.09
N SER A 31 21.47 -6.87 -0.73
CA SER A 31 22.41 -7.51 0.21
C SER A 31 23.86 -7.51 -0.32
N ARG A 32 24.05 -7.60 -1.64
CA ARG A 32 25.37 -7.54 -2.27
C ARG A 32 25.96 -6.14 -2.25
N ILE A 33 25.13 -5.11 -2.40
CA ILE A 33 25.57 -3.70 -2.49
C ILE A 33 25.75 -3.10 -1.09
N PHE A 34 24.72 -3.16 -0.25
CA PHE A 34 24.72 -2.46 1.04
C PHE A 34 25.38 -3.25 2.17
N LYS A 35 25.63 -4.55 1.97
CA LYS A 35 26.17 -5.47 2.98
C LYS A 35 25.31 -5.47 4.27
N ALA A 36 25.77 -6.10 5.36
CA ALA A 36 24.98 -6.28 6.56
C ALA A 36 24.55 -4.95 7.23
N SER A 37 25.47 -3.96 7.30
CA SER A 37 25.17 -2.69 7.96
C SER A 37 24.11 -1.86 7.25
N GLY A 38 24.21 -1.73 5.92
CA GLY A 38 23.23 -0.98 5.13
C GLY A 38 21.88 -1.69 5.04
N VAL A 39 21.88 -3.03 4.91
CA VAL A 39 20.64 -3.82 4.97
C VAL A 39 19.95 -3.65 6.32
N GLY A 40 20.71 -3.63 7.43
CA GLY A 40 20.16 -3.39 8.76
C GLY A 40 19.48 -2.02 8.88
N GLN A 41 20.09 -0.95 8.37
CA GLN A 41 19.48 0.39 8.35
C GLN A 41 18.20 0.44 7.53
N ILE A 42 18.22 -0.17 6.33
CA ILE A 42 17.04 -0.28 5.47
C ILE A 42 15.92 -1.04 6.18
N SER A 43 16.22 -2.19 6.75
CA SER A 43 15.24 -3.03 7.43
C SER A 43 14.61 -2.32 8.62
N LEU A 44 15.40 -1.61 9.43
CA LEU A 44 14.87 -0.79 10.52
C LEU A 44 13.89 0.27 10.00
N ALA A 45 14.28 1.03 8.96
CA ALA A 45 13.45 2.08 8.41
C ALA A 45 12.15 1.52 7.78
N ILE A 46 12.24 0.38 7.07
CA ILE A 46 11.09 -0.30 6.49
C ILE A 46 10.17 -0.86 7.59
N ASN A 47 10.71 -1.44 8.66
CA ASN A 47 9.88 -1.92 9.76
C ASN A 47 9.12 -0.78 10.43
N ILE A 48 9.78 0.35 10.71
CA ILE A 48 9.11 1.53 11.26
C ILE A 48 7.94 1.97 10.37
N ILE A 49 8.18 2.18 9.07
CA ILE A 49 7.13 2.64 8.16
C ILE A 49 6.01 1.60 8.03
N THR A 50 6.30 0.30 8.14
CA THR A 50 5.31 -0.78 8.08
C THR A 50 4.33 -0.68 9.24
N TYR A 51 4.78 -0.47 10.49
CA TYR A 51 3.89 -0.26 11.63
C TYR A 51 2.97 0.95 11.44
N PHE A 52 3.50 2.06 10.94
CA PHE A 52 2.69 3.22 10.62
C PHE A 52 1.70 2.96 9.47
N THR A 53 2.10 2.16 8.47
CA THR A 53 1.21 1.78 7.36
C THR A 53 0.05 0.89 7.83
N ILE A 54 0.30 -0.04 8.75
CA ILE A 54 -0.75 -0.85 9.39
C ILE A 54 -1.72 0.06 10.15
N ALA A 55 -1.19 1.02 10.91
CA ALA A 55 -2.01 2.01 11.63
C ALA A 55 -2.82 2.87 10.65
N ALA A 56 -2.23 3.32 9.54
CA ALA A 56 -2.91 4.10 8.50
C ALA A 56 -4.03 3.31 7.81
N SER A 57 -3.82 2.02 7.60
CA SER A 57 -4.79 1.15 6.93
C SER A 57 -5.86 0.59 7.87
N LEU A 58 -5.67 0.69 9.20
CA LEU A 58 -6.60 0.22 10.25
C LEU A 58 -7.03 -1.27 10.10
N GLY A 59 -6.21 -2.12 9.45
CA GLY A 59 -6.60 -3.50 9.14
C GLY A 59 -7.81 -3.62 8.19
N LEU A 60 -8.21 -2.50 7.58
CA LEU A 60 -9.41 -2.37 6.77
C LEU A 60 -9.42 -3.20 5.47
N PRO A 61 -8.30 -3.52 4.78
CA PRO A 61 -8.35 -4.15 3.46
C PRO A 61 -9.23 -5.42 3.41
N ASN A 62 -9.02 -6.37 4.32
CA ASN A 62 -9.81 -7.61 4.35
C ASN A 62 -11.30 -7.38 4.63
N TYR A 63 -11.63 -6.44 5.49
CA TYR A 63 -12.99 -6.03 5.79
C TYR A 63 -13.65 -5.37 4.57
N ALA A 64 -12.93 -4.47 3.92
CA ALA A 64 -13.40 -3.74 2.75
C ALA A 64 -13.74 -4.66 1.58
N VAL A 65 -12.88 -5.66 1.30
CA VAL A 65 -13.17 -6.68 0.28
C VAL A 65 -14.51 -7.35 0.56
N LYS A 66 -14.74 -7.81 1.80
CA LYS A 66 -15.99 -8.48 2.19
C LYS A 66 -17.22 -7.57 2.04
N VAL A 67 -17.12 -6.33 2.53
CA VAL A 67 -18.23 -5.35 2.50
C VAL A 67 -18.60 -4.97 1.08
N LEU A 68 -17.59 -4.71 0.22
CA LEU A 68 -17.83 -4.33 -1.16
C LEU A 68 -18.27 -5.48 -2.03
N ALA A 69 -17.74 -6.69 -1.81
CA ALA A 69 -18.19 -7.88 -2.52
C ALA A 69 -19.68 -8.15 -2.29
N GLY A 70 -20.18 -7.92 -1.06
CA GLY A 70 -21.61 -8.02 -0.73
C GLY A 70 -22.46 -6.91 -1.33
N ALA A 71 -21.87 -5.79 -1.74
CA ALA A 71 -22.59 -4.64 -2.31
C ALA A 71 -22.41 -4.51 -3.83
N ARG A 72 -21.59 -5.34 -4.46
CA ARG A 72 -21.15 -5.17 -5.86
C ARG A 72 -22.26 -5.20 -6.89
N ASP A 73 -23.37 -5.89 -6.63
CA ASP A 73 -24.47 -6.07 -7.56
C ASP A 73 -25.41 -4.84 -7.61
N VAL A 74 -25.35 -3.97 -6.58
CA VAL A 74 -26.16 -2.75 -6.50
C VAL A 74 -25.23 -1.54 -6.49
N LYS A 75 -25.17 -0.83 -7.63
CA LYS A 75 -24.22 0.27 -7.88
C LYS A 75 -24.27 1.37 -6.81
N GLU A 76 -25.45 1.72 -6.34
CA GLU A 76 -25.64 2.76 -5.34
C GLU A 76 -25.06 2.32 -3.97
N GLN A 77 -25.28 1.08 -3.57
CA GLN A 77 -24.72 0.51 -2.34
C GLN A 77 -23.19 0.41 -2.44
N LEU A 78 -22.69 -0.05 -3.61
CA LEU A 78 -21.24 -0.13 -3.84
C LEU A 78 -20.58 1.25 -3.71
N ASN A 79 -21.14 2.29 -4.34
CA ASN A 79 -20.64 3.66 -4.27
C ASN A 79 -20.64 4.20 -2.83
N ARG A 80 -21.74 3.96 -2.09
CA ARG A 80 -21.86 4.39 -0.69
C ARG A 80 -20.81 3.71 0.19
N ARG A 81 -20.74 2.37 0.15
CA ARG A 81 -19.78 1.61 0.97
C ARG A 81 -18.33 1.94 0.61
N PHE A 82 -18.04 2.10 -0.67
CA PHE A 82 -16.72 2.57 -1.10
C PHE A 82 -16.39 3.94 -0.52
N SER A 83 -17.31 4.90 -0.60
CA SER A 83 -17.10 6.26 -0.08
C SER A 83 -16.87 6.28 1.43
N GLU A 84 -17.63 5.48 2.19
CA GLU A 84 -17.47 5.32 3.64
C GLU A 84 -16.05 4.82 3.98
N LEU A 85 -15.64 3.72 3.36
CA LEU A 85 -14.34 3.10 3.63
C LEU A 85 -13.16 3.95 3.13
N ALA A 86 -13.28 4.57 1.96
CA ALA A 86 -12.24 5.44 1.42
C ALA A 86 -12.01 6.68 2.28
N ILE A 87 -13.07 7.28 2.84
CA ILE A 87 -12.96 8.42 3.77
C ILE A 87 -12.28 7.98 5.07
N ILE A 88 -12.63 6.81 5.63
CA ILE A 88 -11.99 6.28 6.84
C ILE A 88 -10.49 6.11 6.61
N VAL A 89 -10.08 5.46 5.50
CA VAL A 89 -8.66 5.28 5.14
C VAL A 89 -7.97 6.62 4.92
N ALA A 90 -8.62 7.57 4.23
CA ALA A 90 -8.04 8.87 3.97
C ALA A 90 -7.77 9.65 5.26
N CYS A 91 -8.75 9.73 6.16
CA CYS A 91 -8.59 10.41 7.45
C CYS A 91 -7.52 9.75 8.32
N SER A 92 -7.53 8.43 8.41
CA SER A 92 -6.51 7.68 9.15
C SER A 92 -5.12 7.88 8.56
N SER A 93 -4.96 7.74 7.25
CA SER A 93 -3.66 7.91 6.56
C SER A 93 -3.10 9.31 6.75
N LEU A 94 -3.92 10.35 6.66
CA LEU A 94 -3.48 11.73 6.92
C LEU A 94 -3.05 11.91 8.37
N GLY A 95 -3.86 11.48 9.34
CA GLY A 95 -3.52 11.59 10.76
C GLY A 95 -2.24 10.85 11.11
N VAL A 96 -2.11 9.61 10.63
CA VAL A 96 -0.92 8.78 10.86
C VAL A 96 0.31 9.35 10.12
N SER A 97 0.14 9.93 8.92
CA SER A 97 1.24 10.60 8.21
C SER A 97 1.79 11.77 9.03
N VAL A 98 0.92 12.62 9.57
CA VAL A 98 1.37 13.75 10.42
C VAL A 98 2.12 13.22 11.64
N LEU A 99 1.57 12.20 12.32
CA LEU A 99 2.23 11.59 13.47
C LEU A 99 3.60 11.01 13.10
N TYR A 100 3.70 10.32 11.96
CA TYR A 100 4.96 9.77 11.46
C TYR A 100 5.99 10.87 11.21
N TYR A 101 5.67 11.89 10.44
CA TYR A 101 6.62 12.95 10.10
C TYR A 101 7.09 13.72 11.34
N VAL A 102 6.19 14.00 12.27
CA VAL A 102 6.54 14.63 13.55
C VAL A 102 7.45 13.72 14.38
N SER A 103 7.12 12.44 14.54
CA SER A 103 7.95 11.51 15.31
C SER A 103 9.33 11.31 14.69
N MET A 104 9.44 11.24 13.36
CA MET A 104 10.73 11.09 12.68
C MET A 104 11.60 12.35 12.78
N LEU A 105 10.99 13.53 12.81
CA LEU A 105 11.70 14.78 13.05
C LEU A 105 12.36 14.79 14.44
N PHE A 106 11.62 14.37 15.47
CA PHE A 106 12.16 14.30 16.84
C PHE A 106 13.17 13.17 17.03
N TYR A 107 13.00 12.04 16.36
CA TYR A 107 13.87 10.87 16.51
C TYR A 107 15.22 11.04 15.82
N TYR A 108 15.23 11.53 14.57
CA TYR A 108 16.47 11.66 13.80
C TYR A 108 17.07 13.06 13.82
N GLY A 109 16.27 14.10 14.05
CA GLY A 109 16.68 15.49 13.87
C GLY A 109 16.72 15.91 12.39
N ALA A 110 16.39 17.15 12.12
CA ALA A 110 16.36 17.69 10.76
C ALA A 110 17.75 17.64 10.10
N GLY A 111 17.78 17.28 8.80
CA GLY A 111 18.99 17.32 7.99
C GLY A 111 19.89 16.08 8.05
N THR A 112 19.63 15.13 8.93
CA THR A 112 20.35 13.85 8.99
C THR A 112 19.98 12.91 7.85
N ASP A 113 20.84 11.96 7.51
CA ASP A 113 20.54 10.97 6.48
C ASP A 113 19.38 10.05 6.90
N GLY A 114 19.29 9.70 8.19
CA GLY A 114 18.15 8.97 8.74
C GLY A 114 16.82 9.71 8.55
N TYR A 115 16.81 11.01 8.76
CA TYR A 115 15.65 11.86 8.51
C TYR A 115 15.26 11.88 7.03
N ARG A 116 16.24 12.02 6.11
CA ARG A 116 15.98 12.00 4.65
C ARG A 116 15.36 10.68 4.20
N ILE A 117 15.87 9.54 4.72
CA ILE A 117 15.31 8.21 4.45
C ILE A 117 13.88 8.12 4.96
N ALA A 118 13.64 8.54 6.21
CA ALA A 118 12.32 8.52 6.80
C ALA A 118 11.32 9.38 6.00
N MET A 119 11.72 10.60 5.62
CA MET A 119 10.87 11.49 4.78
C MET A 119 10.51 10.84 3.45
N THR A 120 11.47 10.16 2.82
CA THR A 120 11.26 9.47 1.54
C THR A 120 10.29 8.30 1.69
N LEU A 121 10.44 7.47 2.72
CA LEU A 121 9.53 6.36 2.98
C LEU A 121 8.14 6.83 3.40
N GLY A 122 8.02 7.96 4.08
CA GLY A 122 6.76 8.57 4.48
C GLY A 122 5.81 8.89 3.31
N LEU A 123 6.31 9.01 2.07
CA LEU A 123 5.48 9.14 0.87
C LEU A 123 4.50 7.98 0.71
N MET A 124 4.85 6.79 1.20
CA MET A 124 3.96 5.63 1.19
C MET A 124 2.70 5.88 2.01
N LEU A 125 2.81 6.52 3.19
CA LEU A 125 1.67 6.84 4.05
C LEU A 125 0.74 7.86 3.41
N ILE A 126 1.29 8.91 2.80
CA ILE A 126 0.48 9.91 2.09
C ILE A 126 -0.27 9.25 0.93
N SER A 127 0.40 8.40 0.15
CA SER A 127 -0.22 7.72 -0.98
C SER A 127 -1.26 6.67 -0.56
N ASN A 128 -1.21 6.18 0.69
CA ASN A 128 -2.16 5.18 1.21
C ASN A 128 -3.63 5.63 1.15
N ILE A 129 -3.89 6.95 1.03
CA ILE A 129 -5.22 7.51 0.76
C ILE A 129 -5.86 6.85 -0.48
N PHE A 130 -5.06 6.47 -1.47
CA PHE A 130 -5.48 5.84 -2.72
C PHE A 130 -5.22 4.33 -2.74
N ASN A 131 -4.94 3.72 -1.60
CA ASN A 131 -4.78 2.27 -1.50
C ASN A 131 -6.14 1.57 -1.60
N TYR A 132 -6.61 1.37 -2.84
CA TYR A 132 -7.90 0.76 -3.16
C TYR A 132 -7.76 -0.65 -3.75
N ASP A 133 -6.69 -1.39 -3.45
CA ASP A 133 -6.52 -2.79 -3.90
C ASP A 133 -7.75 -3.62 -3.52
N TRP A 134 -8.28 -3.41 -2.32
CA TRP A 134 -9.51 -4.05 -1.82
C TRP A 134 -10.75 -3.79 -2.66
N LEU A 135 -10.85 -2.64 -3.38
CA LEU A 135 -11.94 -2.39 -4.33
C LEU A 135 -11.83 -3.36 -5.52
N TYR A 136 -10.64 -3.45 -6.11
CA TYR A 136 -10.40 -4.28 -7.29
C TYR A 136 -10.52 -5.77 -6.98
N GLU A 137 -10.13 -6.20 -5.78
CA GLU A 137 -10.35 -7.56 -5.29
C GLU A 137 -11.85 -7.86 -5.13
N ALA A 138 -12.61 -6.95 -4.52
CA ALA A 138 -14.06 -7.09 -4.32
C ALA A 138 -14.85 -7.17 -5.63
N VAL A 139 -14.45 -6.39 -6.64
CA VAL A 139 -15.06 -6.43 -7.98
C VAL A 139 -14.40 -7.45 -8.91
N GLU A 140 -13.49 -8.28 -8.39
CA GLU A 140 -12.77 -9.33 -9.13
C GLU A 140 -12.00 -8.80 -10.36
N SER A 141 -11.42 -7.61 -10.27
CA SER A 141 -10.62 -7.00 -11.35
C SER A 141 -9.13 -7.34 -11.22
N PHE A 142 -8.82 -8.64 -11.10
CA PHE A 142 -7.45 -9.13 -10.92
C PHE A 142 -6.54 -8.87 -12.13
N GLU A 143 -7.10 -8.77 -13.33
CA GLU A 143 -6.34 -8.40 -14.52
C GLU A 143 -5.67 -7.03 -14.37
N PHE A 144 -6.41 -6.02 -13.92
CA PHE A 144 -5.85 -4.69 -13.65
C PHE A 144 -4.78 -4.73 -12.56
N LEU A 145 -5.06 -5.40 -11.44
CA LEU A 145 -4.09 -5.55 -10.34
C LEU A 145 -2.79 -6.20 -10.80
N ALA A 146 -2.88 -7.29 -11.58
CA ALA A 146 -1.70 -8.02 -12.05
C ALA A 146 -0.88 -7.19 -13.03
N ILE A 147 -1.49 -6.65 -14.09
CA ILE A 147 -0.78 -5.90 -15.13
C ILE A 147 -0.09 -4.67 -14.53
N ARG A 148 -0.82 -3.88 -13.74
CA ARG A 148 -0.29 -2.71 -13.05
C ARG A 148 0.90 -3.06 -12.16
N THR A 149 0.72 -4.06 -11.26
CA THR A 149 1.74 -4.43 -10.29
C THR A 149 3.00 -4.97 -10.96
N VAL A 150 2.85 -5.83 -11.97
CA VAL A 150 3.98 -6.37 -12.73
C VAL A 150 4.72 -5.24 -13.46
N ALA A 151 4.01 -4.36 -14.15
CA ALA A 151 4.62 -3.25 -14.88
C ALA A 151 5.42 -2.32 -13.94
N ILE A 152 4.83 -1.90 -12.83
CA ILE A 152 5.50 -1.01 -11.85
C ILE A 152 6.73 -1.70 -11.24
N LYS A 153 6.62 -2.97 -10.83
CA LYS A 153 7.73 -3.70 -10.22
C LYS A 153 8.85 -4.01 -11.18
N LEU A 154 8.55 -4.33 -12.43
CA LEU A 154 9.58 -4.49 -13.47
C LEU A 154 10.32 -3.18 -13.73
N THR A 155 9.59 -2.07 -13.87
CA THR A 155 10.20 -0.74 -14.01
C THR A 155 11.09 -0.40 -12.81
N ALA A 156 10.64 -0.70 -11.60
CA ALA A 156 11.41 -0.48 -10.38
C ALA A 156 12.68 -1.36 -10.33
N LEU A 157 12.61 -2.63 -10.76
CA LEU A 157 13.79 -3.49 -10.86
C LEU A 157 14.82 -2.92 -11.84
N VAL A 158 14.39 -2.49 -13.02
CA VAL A 158 15.27 -1.84 -14.01
C VAL A 158 15.90 -0.57 -13.42
N ALA A 159 15.09 0.30 -12.80
CA ALA A 159 15.59 1.51 -12.16
C ALA A 159 16.61 1.19 -11.05
N MET A 160 16.34 0.16 -10.24
CA MET A 160 17.24 -0.29 -9.18
C MET A 160 18.59 -0.75 -9.74
N PHE A 161 18.60 -1.59 -10.79
CA PHE A 161 19.84 -2.06 -11.42
C PHE A 161 20.63 -0.94 -12.11
N LEU A 162 19.97 0.10 -12.59
CA LEU A 162 20.63 1.23 -13.23
C LEU A 162 21.17 2.26 -12.24
N LEU A 163 20.45 2.52 -11.15
CA LEU A 163 20.69 3.67 -10.25
C LEU A 163 21.33 3.28 -8.92
N VAL A 164 21.14 2.04 -8.43
CA VAL A 164 21.66 1.59 -7.13
C VAL A 164 22.87 0.71 -7.36
N LYS A 165 24.08 1.28 -7.28
CA LYS A 165 25.35 0.58 -7.59
C LYS A 165 26.35 0.59 -6.46
N SER A 166 26.21 1.53 -5.52
CA SER A 166 27.14 1.74 -4.43
C SER A 166 26.42 1.79 -3.08
N LYS A 167 27.20 1.79 -2.01
CA LYS A 167 26.64 1.95 -0.64
C LYS A 167 26.01 3.32 -0.41
N ASP A 168 26.44 4.32 -1.16
CA ASP A 168 25.98 5.71 -1.01
C ASP A 168 24.58 5.91 -1.62
N ASP A 169 24.12 4.94 -2.45
CA ASP A 169 22.84 5.00 -3.15
C ASP A 169 21.65 4.54 -2.26
N LEU A 170 21.83 4.46 -0.94
CA LEU A 170 20.80 3.98 -0.01
C LEU A 170 19.52 4.83 -0.08
N LEU A 171 19.65 6.15 -0.18
CA LEU A 171 18.50 7.05 -0.33
C LEU A 171 17.78 6.82 -1.67
N ILE A 172 18.53 6.58 -2.75
CA ILE A 172 17.97 6.25 -4.08
C ILE A 172 17.16 4.95 -4.00
N TYR A 173 17.69 3.94 -3.32
CA TYR A 173 16.97 2.69 -3.08
C TYR A 173 15.65 2.94 -2.32
N CYS A 174 15.68 3.70 -1.22
CA CYS A 174 14.48 4.02 -0.44
C CYS A 174 13.45 4.81 -1.26
N LEU A 175 13.91 5.68 -2.17
CA LEU A 175 13.05 6.40 -3.09
C LEU A 175 12.37 5.44 -4.09
N ILE A 176 13.13 4.55 -4.73
CA ILE A 176 12.56 3.54 -5.64
C ILE A 176 11.55 2.67 -4.89
N TYR A 177 11.89 2.21 -3.69
CA TYR A 177 11.03 1.39 -2.85
C TYR A 177 9.70 2.09 -2.54
N SER A 178 9.74 3.35 -2.11
CA SER A 178 8.53 4.12 -1.82
C SER A 178 7.71 4.41 -3.09
N LEU A 179 8.37 4.72 -4.21
CA LEU A 179 7.70 5.00 -5.48
C LEU A 179 6.94 3.80 -6.04
N VAL A 180 7.35 2.56 -5.77
CA VAL A 180 6.56 1.36 -6.12
C VAL A 180 5.18 1.42 -5.46
N THR A 181 5.11 1.73 -4.17
CA THR A 181 3.84 1.84 -3.45
C THR A 181 3.04 3.06 -3.91
N VAL A 182 3.69 4.21 -4.04
CA VAL A 182 3.07 5.45 -4.52
C VAL A 182 2.45 5.26 -5.91
N ALA A 183 3.19 4.67 -6.86
CA ALA A 183 2.71 4.43 -8.22
C ALA A 183 1.51 3.46 -8.24
N ASN A 184 1.55 2.38 -7.43
CA ASN A 184 0.44 1.46 -7.30
C ASN A 184 -0.81 2.17 -6.76
N ASN A 185 -0.67 2.96 -5.70
CA ASN A 185 -1.78 3.67 -5.08
C ASN A 185 -2.36 4.75 -6.01
N LEU A 186 -1.51 5.53 -6.68
CA LEU A 186 -1.98 6.51 -7.67
C LEU A 186 -2.72 5.85 -8.84
N ALA A 187 -2.20 4.75 -9.36
CA ALA A 187 -2.89 4.00 -10.42
C ALA A 187 -4.26 3.48 -9.94
N ASN A 188 -4.37 3.07 -8.67
CA ASN A 188 -5.66 2.71 -8.06
C ASN A 188 -6.64 3.88 -8.07
N GLY A 189 -6.21 5.03 -7.53
CA GLY A 189 -7.06 6.22 -7.47
C GLY A 189 -7.54 6.66 -8.86
N LEU A 190 -6.62 6.72 -9.82
CA LEU A 190 -6.93 7.11 -11.19
C LEU A 190 -7.89 6.15 -11.91
N HIS A 191 -7.82 4.86 -11.62
CA HIS A 191 -8.66 3.86 -12.31
C HIS A 191 -9.99 3.57 -11.59
N ALA A 192 -10.12 3.97 -10.32
CA ALA A 192 -11.30 3.65 -9.48
C ALA A 192 -12.63 4.16 -10.07
N HIS A 193 -12.59 5.30 -10.80
CA HIS A 193 -13.78 5.90 -11.42
C HIS A 193 -14.52 4.96 -12.38
N LYS A 194 -13.87 3.93 -12.91
CA LYS A 194 -14.53 2.91 -13.76
C LYS A 194 -15.49 2.02 -12.98
N TYR A 195 -15.26 1.86 -11.69
CA TYR A 195 -16.03 0.95 -10.84
C TYR A 195 -16.94 1.67 -9.87
N VAL A 196 -16.52 2.81 -9.35
CA VAL A 196 -17.22 3.54 -8.29
C VAL A 196 -17.20 5.05 -8.52
N HIS A 197 -18.18 5.73 -7.93
CA HIS A 197 -18.23 7.19 -7.82
C HIS A 197 -18.38 7.56 -6.36
N PHE A 198 -17.66 8.61 -5.93
CA PHE A 198 -17.83 9.14 -4.60
C PHE A 198 -19.23 9.71 -4.41
N THR A 199 -19.89 9.33 -3.32
CA THR A 199 -21.16 9.90 -2.88
C THR A 199 -21.00 10.48 -1.47
N LYS A 200 -21.76 11.56 -1.19
CA LYS A 200 -21.85 12.16 0.14
C LYS A 200 -23.22 11.88 0.78
N LYS A 201 -24.10 11.12 0.10
CA LYS A 201 -25.46 10.82 0.59
C LYS A 201 -25.44 9.59 1.50
N ASP A 202 -26.17 9.68 2.60
CA ASP A 202 -26.48 8.57 3.53
C ASP A 202 -25.27 7.77 3.99
N LEU A 203 -24.18 8.46 4.37
CA LEU A 203 -22.97 7.82 4.88
C LEU A 203 -23.13 7.42 6.34
N HIS A 204 -22.83 6.17 6.67
CA HIS A 204 -22.95 5.59 8.00
C HIS A 204 -21.62 5.01 8.50
N PHE A 205 -20.72 5.86 9.02
CA PHE A 205 -19.40 5.47 9.49
C PHE A 205 -19.40 4.58 10.73
N ALA A 206 -20.33 4.81 11.66
CA ALA A 206 -20.38 4.10 12.95
C ALA A 206 -20.47 2.57 12.79
N HIS A 207 -21.13 2.09 11.73
CA HIS A 207 -21.26 0.66 11.43
C HIS A 207 -19.91 -0.02 11.14
N HIS A 208 -18.94 0.73 10.61
CA HIS A 208 -17.62 0.21 10.25
C HIS A 208 -16.63 0.24 11.41
N MET A 209 -16.84 1.11 12.42
CA MET A 209 -15.83 1.36 13.46
C MET A 209 -15.50 0.12 14.28
N LYS A 210 -16.51 -0.63 14.77
CA LYS A 210 -16.27 -1.82 15.60
C LYS A 210 -15.51 -2.92 14.83
N PRO A 211 -15.93 -3.35 13.63
CA PRO A 211 -15.16 -4.32 12.85
C PRO A 211 -13.73 -3.86 12.51
N VAL A 212 -13.56 -2.59 12.16
CA VAL A 212 -12.27 -2.01 11.80
C VAL A 212 -11.31 -2.04 12.99
N MET A 213 -11.76 -1.64 14.19
CA MET A 213 -10.93 -1.67 15.40
C MET A 213 -10.49 -3.09 15.79
N VAL A 214 -11.37 -4.07 15.66
CA VAL A 214 -11.03 -5.49 15.93
C VAL A 214 -9.96 -5.99 14.95
N LEU A 215 -10.14 -5.69 13.66
CA LEU A 215 -9.17 -6.10 12.62
C LEU A 215 -7.85 -5.34 12.71
N PHE A 216 -7.90 -4.08 13.12
CA PHE A 216 -6.67 -3.32 13.42
C PHE A 216 -5.86 -3.99 14.54
N ALA A 217 -6.52 -4.32 15.66
CA ALA A 217 -5.84 -5.01 16.75
C ALA A 217 -5.26 -6.37 16.32
N ALA A 218 -5.98 -7.14 15.50
CA ALA A 218 -5.50 -8.40 14.95
C ALA A 218 -4.31 -8.20 14.00
N ALA A 219 -4.38 -7.24 13.07
CA ALA A 219 -3.31 -6.93 12.14
C ALA A 219 -2.05 -6.47 12.88
N PHE A 220 -2.20 -5.62 13.89
CA PHE A 220 -1.08 -5.15 14.69
C PHE A 220 -0.43 -6.28 15.50
N ALA A 221 -1.23 -7.20 16.05
CA ALA A 221 -0.72 -8.34 16.81
C ALA A 221 0.04 -9.37 15.95
N THR A 222 -0.21 -9.45 14.65
CA THR A 222 0.49 -10.38 13.75
C THR A 222 1.87 -9.88 13.31
N GLU A 223 2.16 -8.58 13.49
CA GLU A 223 3.44 -7.96 13.11
C GLU A 223 4.38 -7.74 14.32
N LEU A 224 3.90 -8.01 15.53
CA LEU A 224 4.73 -8.03 16.75
C LEU A 224 5.45 -9.35 16.92
#